data_f0a0412e852842476ed92b9258745495
#
_entry.id   f0a0412e852842476ed92b9258745495
#
_cell.length_a   1.000
_cell.length_b   1.000
_cell.length_c   1.000
_cell.angle_alpha   90.00
_cell.angle_beta   90.00
_cell.angle_gamma   90.00
#
_symmetry.space_group_name_H-M   'P 1'
#
loop_
_entity.id
_entity.type
_entity.pdbx_description
1 polymer ?
#
loop_
_entity_poly.entity_id
_entity_poly.type
_entity_poly.pdbx_seq_one_letter_code
_entity_poly.pdbx_strand_id
1 'polypeptide(L)' 'MKEERILKVSFNKSGGTAGKNGMTTRVTLPIKWIRDLGVTEEDREIKAKIDENRIIIEKL' A
#
# COMPACT_ATOMS: atom_id res chain seq x y z
N MET A 1 -6.53 18.45 -2.57
CA MET A 1 -5.98 18.84 -1.27
C MET A 1 -4.86 17.90 -0.87
N LYS A 2 -3.78 18.44 -0.37
CA LYS A 2 -2.62 17.61 -0.02
C LYS A 2 -2.60 17.33 1.46
N GLU A 3 -2.38 16.07 1.78
CA GLU A 3 -2.20 15.64 3.15
C GLU A 3 -1.00 14.73 3.23
N GLU A 4 -0.41 14.69 4.39
CA GLU A 4 0.65 13.73 4.62
C GLU A 4 0.58 13.26 6.06
N ARG A 5 1.00 12.03 6.27
CA ARG A 5 1.02 11.43 7.58
C ARG A 5 2.25 10.56 7.72
N ILE A 6 2.69 10.41 8.93
CA ILE A 6 3.75 9.49 9.22
C ILE A 6 3.11 8.16 9.58
N LEU A 7 3.40 7.14 8.78
CA LEU A 7 2.82 5.82 8.96
C LEU A 7 3.94 4.83 9.19
N LYS A 8 3.60 3.76 9.89
CA LYS A 8 4.55 2.70 10.15
C LYS A 8 4.26 1.51 9.27
N VAL A 9 5.32 0.92 8.75
CA VAL A 9 5.20 -0.30 7.97
C VAL A 9 5.18 -1.48 8.93
N SER A 10 4.19 -2.35 8.75
CA SER A 10 4.10 -3.57 9.51
C SER A 10 4.84 -4.68 8.79
N PHE A 11 5.65 -5.40 9.52
CA PHE A 11 6.37 -6.53 8.98
C PHE A 11 5.76 -7.79 9.56
N ASN A 12 5.24 -8.64 8.70
CA ASN A 12 4.63 -9.89 9.12
C ASN A 12 5.37 -11.05 8.52
N LYS A 13 5.74 -11.99 9.36
CA LYS A 13 6.39 -13.18 8.89
C LYS A 13 5.34 -14.10 8.30
N SER A 14 5.40 -14.33 7.00
CA SER A 14 4.45 -15.23 6.39
C SER A 14 4.97 -16.66 6.54
N GLY A 15 4.05 -17.57 6.66
CA GLY A 15 4.42 -18.96 6.86
C GLY A 15 4.78 -19.62 5.56
N GLY A 16 5.72 -20.47 5.65
CA GLY A 16 5.96 -21.51 4.68
C GLY A 16 6.43 -21.07 3.32
N THR A 17 5.56 -20.93 2.40
CA THR A 17 5.92 -20.91 0.99
C THR A 17 6.20 -19.56 0.42
N ALA A 18 6.11 -18.54 1.21
CA ALA A 18 6.40 -17.22 0.69
C ALA A 18 7.89 -17.13 0.36
N GLY A 19 8.21 -16.49 -0.66
CA GLY A 19 9.53 -16.43 -1.20
C GLY A 19 10.68 -16.44 -0.21
N LYS A 20 11.81 -16.05 -0.63
CA LYS A 20 13.02 -16.23 0.14
C LYS A 20 12.98 -15.69 1.55
N ASN A 21 12.35 -14.56 1.73
CA ASN A 21 12.39 -13.91 3.04
C ASN A 21 11.20 -14.22 3.91
N GLY A 22 10.16 -14.80 3.33
CA GLY A 22 9.00 -15.15 4.11
C GLY A 22 8.39 -13.99 4.84
N MET A 23 8.52 -12.77 4.33
CA MET A 23 8.01 -11.59 5.02
C MET A 23 7.05 -10.84 4.13
N THR A 24 5.98 -10.37 4.75
CA THR A 24 4.99 -9.53 4.09
C THR A 24 4.96 -8.20 4.81
N THR A 25 4.94 -7.14 4.04
CA THR A 25 4.87 -5.81 4.63
C THR A 25 3.53 -5.18 4.32
N ARG A 26 3.04 -4.39 5.25
CA ARG A 26 1.77 -3.70 5.11
C ARG A 26 1.86 -2.31 5.68
N VAL A 27 1.09 -1.42 5.10
CA VAL A 27 0.91 -0.10 5.67
C VAL A 27 -0.58 0.23 5.62
N THR A 28 -1.10 0.74 6.72
CA THR A 28 -2.51 1.10 6.80
C THR A 28 -2.67 2.53 6.30
N LEU A 29 -3.48 2.70 5.28
CA LEU A 29 -3.76 4.01 4.71
C LEU A 29 -5.11 4.51 5.20
N PRO A 30 -5.24 5.82 5.42
CA PRO A 30 -6.54 6.36 5.81
C PRO A 30 -7.59 6.07 4.74
N ILE A 31 -8.77 5.66 5.18
CA ILE A 31 -9.84 5.34 4.25
C ILE A 31 -10.21 6.56 3.39
N LYS A 32 -10.07 7.73 3.95
CA LYS A 32 -10.37 8.96 3.22
C LYS A 32 -9.49 9.08 1.97
N TRP A 33 -8.21 8.73 2.11
CA TRP A 33 -7.30 8.79 0.98
C TRP A 33 -7.71 7.80 -0.10
N ILE A 34 -8.14 6.63 0.32
CA ILE A 34 -8.56 5.59 -0.63
C ILE A 34 -9.79 6.05 -1.40
N ARG A 35 -10.74 6.67 -0.70
CA ARG A 35 -11.92 7.19 -1.34
C ARG A 35 -11.60 8.35 -2.29
N ASP A 36 -10.66 9.19 -1.90
CA ASP A 36 -10.26 10.31 -2.74
C ASP A 36 -9.61 9.83 -4.03
N LEU A 37 -8.97 8.68 -4.00
CA LEU A 37 -8.41 8.08 -5.21
C LEU A 37 -9.48 7.48 -6.11
N GLY A 38 -10.67 7.24 -5.57
CA GLY A 38 -11.73 6.58 -6.34
C GLY A 38 -11.70 5.08 -6.24
N VAL A 39 -10.98 4.55 -5.27
CA VAL A 39 -10.93 3.10 -5.06
C VAL A 39 -12.14 2.68 -4.25
N THR A 40 -12.83 1.65 -4.71
CA THR A 40 -14.00 1.10 -4.02
C THR A 40 -13.83 -0.39 -3.90
N GLU A 41 -14.74 -1.01 -3.18
CA GLU A 41 -14.70 -2.46 -3.03
C GLU A 41 -14.90 -3.19 -4.35
N GLU A 42 -15.54 -2.55 -5.28
CA GLU A 42 -15.80 -3.13 -6.60
C GLU A 42 -14.71 -2.81 -7.59
N ASP A 43 -13.92 -1.78 -7.32
CA ASP A 43 -12.87 -1.33 -8.22
C ASP A 43 -11.64 -1.05 -7.39
N ARG A 44 -10.95 -2.12 -7.04
CA ARG A 44 -9.89 -2.08 -6.03
C ARG A 44 -8.48 -2.06 -6.59
N GLU A 45 -8.32 -2.09 -7.88
CA GLU A 45 -7.00 -2.20 -8.44
C GLU A 45 -6.30 -0.85 -8.48
N ILE A 46 -5.05 -0.86 -8.11
CA ILE A 46 -4.21 0.32 -8.14
C ILE A 46 -2.89 -0.06 -8.79
N LYS A 47 -2.18 0.96 -9.21
CA LYS A 47 -0.83 0.79 -9.73
C LYS A 47 0.13 1.36 -8.71
N ALA A 48 1.08 0.54 -8.29
CA ALA A 48 2.12 0.99 -7.36
C ALA A 48 3.46 0.86 -8.05
N LYS A 49 4.28 1.86 -7.89
CA LYS A 49 5.61 1.83 -8.46
C LYS A 49 6.59 2.45 -7.50
N ILE A 50 7.83 2.03 -7.61
CA ILE A 50 8.89 2.59 -6.79
C ILE A 50 9.77 3.48 -7.65
N ASP A 51 10.14 4.62 -7.09
CA ASP A 51 10.97 5.60 -7.77
C ASP A 51 11.99 6.09 -6.76
N GLU A 52 13.19 5.56 -6.86
CA GLU A 52 14.26 5.85 -5.92
C GLU A 52 13.83 5.55 -4.49
N ASN A 53 13.56 6.56 -3.69
CA ASN A 53 13.16 6.33 -2.31
C ASN A 53 11.69 6.64 -2.06
N ARG A 54 10.88 6.60 -3.13
CA ARG A 54 9.43 6.89 -3.01
C ARG A 54 8.62 5.77 -3.61
N ILE A 55 7.47 5.55 -3.04
CA ILE A 55 6.48 4.65 -3.60
C ILE A 55 5.30 5.48 -4.01
N ILE A 56 4.90 5.34 -5.27
CA ILE A 56 3.80 6.12 -5.84
C ILE A 56 2.66 5.17 -6.13
N ILE A 57 1.47 5.51 -5.63
CA ILE A 57 0.28 4.71 -5.82
C ILE A 57 -0.73 5.53 -6.59
N GLU A 58 -1.28 4.94 -7.64
CA GLU A 58 -2.24 5.60 -8.49
C GLU A 58 -3.41 4.68 -8.76
N LYS A 59 -4.57 5.27 -8.98
CA LYS A 59 -5.74 4.51 -9.40
C LYS A 59 -5.57 4.09 -10.85
N LEU A 60 -5.93 2.87 -11.14
CA LEU A 60 -5.92 2.39 -12.54
C LEU A 60 -7.04 3.01 -13.36
#